data_72d7aa44a1e9f1334ff5bac43c90eae6
#
_entry.id   72d7aa44a1e9f1334ff5bac43c90eae6
#
_cell.length_a   1.000
_cell.length_b   1.000
_cell.length_c   1.000
_cell.angle_alpha   90.00
_cell.angle_beta   90.00
_cell.angle_gamma   90.00
#
_symmetry.space_group_name_H-M   'P 1'
#
loop_
_entity.id
_entity.type
_entity.pdbx_description
1 polymer ?
#
loop_
_entity_poly.entity_id
_entity_poly.type
_entity_poly.pdbx_seq_one_letter_code
_entity_poly.pdbx_strand_id
1 'polypeptide(L)'
;MELKAIQLTKQYGSKTAVNHLNLSLSNGVYGLLGANGAGKTTLMRLLCDIQTPTSGKITLDGKNISVLGEKYRNLLGYLPQQFGYYPDFTAWDFLMYVAALKGLSEKQAHKKATELLEAVDLAEKRNLKIKTFSGGMKIGRASCRE
;
A
#
# COMPACT_ATOMS: atom_id res chain seq x y z
N MET A 1 -16.20 11.25 -0.13
CA MET A 1 -15.06 10.87 0.73
C MET A 1 -13.99 11.94 0.58
N GLU A 2 -13.55 12.52 1.68
CA GLU A 2 -12.53 13.59 1.68
C GLU A 2 -11.44 13.26 2.71
N LEU A 3 -10.18 13.18 2.24
CA LEU A 3 -9.00 12.97 3.07
C LEU A 3 -8.27 14.29 3.26
N LYS A 4 -8.07 14.73 4.50
CA LYS A 4 -7.36 15.96 4.80
C LYS A 4 -6.13 15.71 5.66
N ALA A 5 -5.01 16.33 5.31
CA ALA A 5 -3.88 16.57 6.18
C ALA A 5 -3.96 18.00 6.72
N ILE A 6 -3.81 18.17 8.03
CA ILE A 6 -3.94 19.46 8.72
C ILE A 6 -2.67 19.70 9.53
N GLN A 7 -1.87 20.72 9.14
CA GLN A 7 -0.59 21.08 9.76
C GLN A 7 0.33 19.86 9.94
N LEU A 8 0.30 18.95 8.95
CA LEU A 8 0.98 17.65 9.03
C LEU A 8 2.49 17.86 9.01
N THR A 9 3.17 17.36 10.04
CA THR A 9 4.63 17.44 10.15
C THR A 9 5.20 16.06 10.47
N LYS A 10 6.28 15.69 9.79
CA LYS A 10 7.09 14.53 10.12
C LYS A 10 8.56 14.90 10.17
N GLN A 11 9.16 14.67 11.31
CA GLN A 11 10.58 14.92 11.58
C GLN A 11 11.29 13.61 11.96
N TYR A 12 12.51 13.44 11.48
CA TYR A 12 13.41 12.34 11.82
C TYR A 12 14.71 12.94 12.36
N GLY A 13 14.88 12.93 13.68
CA GLY A 13 15.98 13.65 14.34
C GLY A 13 15.96 15.13 13.95
N SER A 14 17.02 15.64 13.36
CA SER A 14 17.12 17.04 12.89
C SER A 14 16.49 17.28 11.51
N LYS A 15 16.11 16.22 10.76
CA LYS A 15 15.58 16.34 9.40
C LYS A 15 14.06 16.37 9.39
N THR A 16 13.49 17.46 8.90
CA THR A 16 12.05 17.56 8.63
C THR A 16 11.75 17.06 7.23
N ALA A 17 10.98 15.98 7.11
CA ALA A 17 10.62 15.36 5.85
C ALA A 17 9.28 15.87 5.29
N VAL A 18 8.34 16.22 6.18
CA VAL A 18 7.07 16.89 5.86
C VAL A 18 6.92 18.02 6.86
N ASN A 19 6.65 19.25 6.39
CA ASN A 19 6.63 20.44 7.23
C ASN A 19 5.30 21.18 7.09
N HIS A 20 4.50 21.19 8.14
CA HIS A 20 3.21 21.89 8.27
C HIS A 20 2.29 21.79 7.03
N LEU A 21 2.27 20.61 6.40
CA LEU A 21 1.52 20.40 5.18
C LEU A 21 0.02 20.45 5.46
N ASN A 22 -0.68 21.26 4.65
CA ASN A 22 -2.12 21.24 4.54
C ASN A 22 -2.51 20.71 3.16
N LEU A 23 -3.33 19.68 3.11
CA LEU A 23 -3.75 18.99 1.88
C LEU A 23 -5.19 18.54 2.03
N SER A 24 -5.99 18.71 0.98
CA SER A 24 -7.34 18.14 0.87
C SER A 24 -7.43 17.34 -0.42
N LEU A 25 -7.80 16.09 -0.31
CA LEU A 25 -7.99 15.15 -1.42
C LEU A 25 -9.44 14.67 -1.40
N SER A 26 -10.12 14.83 -2.53
CA SER A 26 -11.44 14.26 -2.80
C SER A 26 -11.32 13.04 -3.72
N ASN A 27 -12.42 12.55 -4.28
CA ASN A 27 -12.38 11.50 -5.29
C ASN A 27 -11.64 12.00 -6.55
N GLY A 28 -10.67 11.23 -7.02
CA GLY A 28 -9.87 11.60 -8.19
C GLY A 28 -8.51 10.91 -8.20
N VAL A 29 -7.74 11.17 -9.24
CA VAL A 29 -6.36 10.72 -9.40
C VAL A 29 -5.43 11.89 -9.14
N TYR A 30 -4.46 11.73 -8.24
CA TYR A 30 -3.51 12.76 -7.85
C TYR A 30 -2.08 12.33 -8.14
N GLY A 31 -1.31 13.20 -8.79
CA GLY A 31 0.12 13.01 -9.01
C GLY A 31 0.95 13.72 -7.94
N LEU A 32 1.82 13.00 -7.24
CA LEU A 32 2.74 13.58 -6.27
C LEU A 32 4.13 13.74 -6.91
N LEU A 33 4.46 14.96 -7.31
CA LEU A 33 5.70 15.30 -7.99
C LEU A 33 6.71 15.96 -7.03
N GLY A 34 7.99 15.81 -7.30
CA GLY A 34 9.05 16.43 -6.52
C GLY A 34 10.38 15.68 -6.64
N ALA A 35 11.47 16.31 -6.27
CA ALA A 35 12.82 15.73 -6.29
C ALA A 35 12.97 14.53 -5.35
N ASN A 36 14.02 13.75 -5.52
CA ASN A 36 14.37 12.69 -4.57
C ASN A 36 14.71 13.32 -3.21
N GLY A 37 14.17 12.74 -2.14
CA GLY A 37 14.31 13.30 -0.79
C GLY A 37 13.29 14.37 -0.40
N ALA A 38 12.38 14.79 -1.29
CA ALA A 38 11.34 15.80 -1.00
C ALA A 38 10.22 15.33 -0.04
N GLY A 39 10.34 14.16 0.56
CA GLY A 39 9.35 13.66 1.54
C GLY A 39 8.15 12.91 0.95
N LYS A 40 8.09 12.68 -0.38
CA LYS A 40 6.97 11.99 -1.04
C LYS A 40 6.61 10.65 -0.40
N THR A 41 7.60 9.78 -0.23
CA THR A 41 7.40 8.47 0.40
C THR A 41 6.95 8.59 1.85
N THR A 42 7.47 9.59 2.57
CA THR A 42 7.05 9.88 3.95
C THR A 42 5.59 10.31 3.99
N LEU A 43 5.18 11.22 3.10
CA LEU A 43 3.79 11.65 3.01
C LEU A 43 2.86 10.47 2.70
N MET A 44 3.21 9.63 1.70
CA MET A 44 2.41 8.44 1.38
C MET A 44 2.27 7.50 2.58
N ARG A 45 3.35 7.26 3.34
CA ARG A 45 3.31 6.42 4.54
C ARG A 45 2.46 7.01 5.67
N LEU A 46 2.46 8.34 5.81
CA LEU A 46 1.59 9.05 6.77
C LEU A 46 0.12 8.92 6.35
N LEU A 47 -0.20 9.17 5.08
CA LEU A 47 -1.56 9.04 4.54
C LEU A 47 -2.09 7.60 4.63
N CYS A 48 -1.22 6.61 4.53
CA CYS A 48 -1.58 5.19 4.65
C CYS A 48 -1.57 4.65 6.10
N ASP A 49 -1.42 5.51 7.11
CA ASP A 49 -1.35 5.12 8.53
C ASP A 49 -0.24 4.09 8.83
N ILE A 50 0.82 4.08 8.01
CA ILE A 50 2.02 3.24 8.21
C ILE A 50 3.00 3.92 9.17
N GLN A 51 2.94 5.25 9.22
CA GLN A 51 3.76 6.07 10.11
C GLN A 51 2.91 7.10 10.83
N THR A 52 3.25 7.35 12.11
CA THR A 52 2.61 8.39 12.89
C THR A 52 3.27 9.75 12.61
N PRO A 53 2.52 10.84 12.42
CA PRO A 53 3.07 12.18 12.30
C PRO A 53 3.74 12.61 13.61
N THR A 54 4.71 13.56 13.51
CA THR A 54 5.31 14.22 14.67
C THR A 54 4.34 15.24 15.25
N SER A 55 3.63 15.98 14.39
CA SER A 55 2.53 16.87 14.77
C SER A 55 1.53 17.00 13.62
N GLY A 56 0.39 17.64 13.90
CA GLY A 56 -0.72 17.72 12.98
C GLY A 56 -1.58 16.45 13.00
N LYS A 57 -2.50 16.34 12.06
CA LYS A 57 -3.40 15.19 11.96
C LYS A 57 -3.85 14.93 10.54
N ILE A 58 -4.33 13.73 10.31
CA ILE A 58 -4.98 13.32 9.06
C ILE A 58 -6.42 12.92 9.41
N THR A 59 -7.38 13.37 8.61
CA THR A 59 -8.79 13.06 8.81
C THR A 59 -9.42 12.50 7.53
N LEU A 60 -10.30 11.52 7.69
CA LEU A 60 -11.20 11.03 6.65
C LEU A 60 -12.63 11.45 7.02
N ASP A 61 -13.27 12.23 6.14
CA ASP A 61 -14.61 12.78 6.35
C ASP A 61 -14.77 13.42 7.75
N GLY A 62 -13.74 14.22 8.17
CA GLY A 62 -13.68 14.91 9.44
C GLY A 62 -13.21 14.07 10.63
N LYS A 63 -13.15 12.75 10.54
CA LYS A 63 -12.71 11.85 11.62
C LYS A 63 -11.22 11.57 11.52
N ASN A 64 -10.50 11.69 12.65
CA ASN A 64 -9.07 11.39 12.68
C ASN A 64 -8.80 9.92 12.32
N ILE A 65 -7.88 9.66 11.40
CA ILE A 65 -7.55 8.30 10.94
C ILE A 65 -6.99 7.43 12.08
N SER A 66 -6.27 8.01 13.03
CA SER A 66 -5.77 7.29 14.22
C SER A 66 -6.92 6.74 15.10
N VAL A 67 -8.07 7.43 15.13
CA VAL A 67 -9.27 6.98 15.85
C VAL A 67 -10.02 5.91 15.04
N LEU A 68 -10.03 6.05 13.71
CA LEU A 68 -10.64 5.06 12.83
C LEU A 68 -9.86 3.74 12.83
N GLY A 69 -8.54 3.80 12.97
CA GLY A 69 -7.67 2.64 13.11
C GLY A 69 -7.84 1.61 11.97
N GLU A 70 -8.23 0.39 12.33
CA GLU A 70 -8.44 -0.70 11.38
C GLU A 70 -9.50 -0.38 10.32
N LYS A 71 -10.58 0.32 10.67
CA LYS A 71 -11.62 0.72 9.73
C LYS A 71 -11.06 1.59 8.60
N TYR A 72 -10.11 2.47 8.92
CA TYR A 72 -9.42 3.27 7.91
C TYR A 72 -8.49 2.41 7.05
N ARG A 73 -7.67 1.57 7.67
CA ARG A 73 -6.72 0.70 6.95
C ARG A 73 -7.42 -0.29 6.01
N ASN A 74 -8.63 -0.74 6.34
CA ASN A 74 -9.42 -1.63 5.48
C ASN A 74 -9.97 -0.94 4.21
N LEU A 75 -9.93 0.41 4.16
CA LEU A 75 -10.29 1.18 2.96
C LEU A 75 -9.10 1.44 2.03
N LEU A 76 -7.87 1.08 2.46
CA LEU A 76 -6.66 1.45 1.75
C LEU A 76 -6.05 0.28 1.00
N GLY A 77 -5.61 0.56 -0.23
CA GLY A 77 -4.60 -0.21 -0.90
C GLY A 77 -3.27 0.57 -0.92
N TYR A 78 -2.18 -0.03 -0.47
CA TYR A 78 -0.87 0.59 -0.49
C TYR A 78 0.16 -0.28 -1.22
N LEU A 79 0.64 0.23 -2.34
CA LEU A 79 1.69 -0.40 -3.13
C LEU A 79 3.03 0.33 -2.89
N PRO A 80 3.94 -0.19 -2.07
CA PRO A 80 5.23 0.42 -1.82
C PRO A 80 6.15 0.29 -3.03
N GLN A 81 7.08 1.24 -3.20
CA GLN A 81 8.09 1.21 -4.27
C GLN A 81 9.00 -0.03 -4.21
N GLN A 82 9.28 -0.49 -3.00
CA GLN A 82 9.97 -1.76 -2.76
C GLN A 82 9.05 -2.67 -1.96
N PHE A 83 8.60 -3.76 -2.60
CA PHE A 83 7.83 -4.76 -1.88
C PHE A 83 8.76 -5.85 -1.37
N GLY A 84 8.63 -6.16 -0.09
CA GLY A 84 9.17 -7.41 0.43
C GLY A 84 8.50 -8.59 -0.28
N TYR A 85 9.29 -9.46 -0.85
CA TYR A 85 8.82 -10.73 -1.40
C TYR A 85 9.81 -11.83 -1.03
N TYR A 86 9.31 -13.04 -0.99
CA TYR A 86 10.14 -14.22 -0.79
C TYR A 86 10.62 -14.69 -2.18
N PRO A 87 11.91 -14.52 -2.51
CA PRO A 87 12.42 -14.77 -3.88
C PRO A 87 12.16 -16.18 -4.38
N ASP A 88 12.18 -17.15 -3.46
CA ASP A 88 12.01 -18.56 -3.76
C ASP A 88 10.57 -19.06 -3.72
N PHE A 89 9.62 -18.21 -3.28
CA PHE A 89 8.21 -18.52 -3.41
C PHE A 89 7.78 -18.45 -4.88
N THR A 90 6.86 -19.33 -5.26
CA THR A 90 6.12 -19.15 -6.51
C THR A 90 5.09 -18.01 -6.36
N ALA A 91 4.55 -17.53 -7.48
CA ALA A 91 3.46 -16.56 -7.42
C ALA A 91 2.26 -17.11 -6.66
N TRP A 92 1.97 -18.39 -6.85
CA TRP A 92 0.90 -19.10 -6.16
C TRP A 92 1.13 -19.16 -4.65
N ASP A 93 2.31 -19.67 -4.22
CA ASP A 93 2.65 -19.77 -2.78
C ASP A 93 2.54 -18.43 -2.08
N PHE A 94 2.97 -17.36 -2.76
CA PHE A 94 2.90 -16.02 -2.20
C PHE A 94 1.45 -15.53 -2.02
N LEU A 95 0.58 -15.76 -2.99
CA LEU A 95 -0.84 -15.38 -2.89
C LEU A 95 -1.55 -16.22 -1.82
N MET A 96 -1.27 -17.52 -1.73
CA MET A 96 -1.81 -18.37 -0.66
C MET A 96 -1.33 -17.92 0.73
N TYR A 97 -0.06 -17.55 0.86
CA TYR A 97 0.48 -16.97 2.10
C TYR A 97 -0.23 -15.67 2.49
N VAL A 98 -0.41 -14.73 1.55
CA VAL A 98 -1.13 -13.47 1.81
C VAL A 98 -2.60 -13.74 2.16
N ALA A 99 -3.25 -14.66 1.48
CA ALA A 99 -4.63 -15.06 1.77
C ALA A 99 -4.78 -15.62 3.19
N ALA A 100 -3.83 -16.45 3.62
CA ALA A 100 -3.80 -16.97 4.99
C ALA A 100 -3.62 -15.85 6.02
N LEU A 101 -2.74 -14.88 5.76
CA LEU A 101 -2.59 -13.70 6.63
C LEU A 101 -3.86 -12.83 6.71
N LYS A 102 -4.69 -12.84 5.65
CA LYS A 102 -5.99 -12.16 5.61
C LYS A 102 -7.14 -13.00 6.20
N GLY A 103 -6.85 -14.20 6.68
CA GLY A 103 -7.85 -15.09 7.29
C GLY A 103 -8.84 -15.72 6.30
N LEU A 104 -8.50 -15.76 5.01
CA LEU A 104 -9.35 -16.42 4.01
C LEU A 104 -9.29 -17.95 4.20
N SER A 105 -10.44 -18.61 4.04
CA SER A 105 -10.47 -20.07 3.94
C SER A 105 -9.74 -20.55 2.69
N GLU A 106 -9.22 -21.76 2.71
CA GLU A 106 -8.49 -22.36 1.58
C GLU A 106 -9.25 -22.25 0.25
N LYS A 107 -10.54 -22.58 0.27
CA LYS A 107 -11.41 -22.48 -0.91
C LYS A 107 -11.51 -21.04 -1.44
N GLN A 108 -11.64 -20.05 -0.55
CA GLN A 108 -11.70 -18.64 -0.92
C GLN A 108 -10.35 -18.17 -1.45
N ALA A 109 -9.26 -18.59 -0.82
CA ALA A 109 -7.89 -18.27 -1.22
C ALA A 109 -7.58 -18.78 -2.62
N HIS A 110 -7.89 -20.05 -2.90
CA HIS A 110 -7.71 -20.66 -4.23
C HIS A 110 -8.49 -19.91 -5.32
N LYS A 111 -9.78 -19.66 -5.09
CA LYS A 111 -10.63 -18.92 -6.03
C LYS A 111 -10.05 -17.53 -6.31
N LYS A 112 -9.75 -16.78 -5.25
CA LYS A 112 -9.24 -15.41 -5.37
C LYS A 112 -7.85 -15.34 -6.02
N ALA A 113 -6.95 -16.27 -5.67
CA ALA A 113 -5.63 -16.34 -6.28
C ALA A 113 -5.69 -16.62 -7.78
N THR A 114 -6.59 -17.52 -8.21
CA THR A 114 -6.80 -17.81 -9.63
C THR A 114 -7.31 -16.57 -10.37
N GLU A 115 -8.38 -15.95 -9.89
CA GLU A 115 -8.95 -14.72 -10.49
C GLU A 115 -7.90 -13.61 -10.63
N LEU A 116 -7.08 -13.40 -9.59
CA LEU A 116 -6.06 -12.36 -9.58
C LEU A 116 -4.93 -12.65 -10.58
N LEU A 117 -4.47 -13.89 -10.67
CA LEU A 117 -3.43 -14.27 -11.62
C LEU A 117 -3.91 -14.18 -13.08
N GLU A 118 -5.17 -14.50 -13.35
CA GLU A 118 -5.80 -14.30 -14.65
C GLU A 118 -5.90 -12.81 -15.00
N ALA A 119 -6.35 -11.99 -14.06
CA ALA A 119 -6.50 -10.53 -14.25
C ALA A 119 -5.20 -9.81 -14.60
N VAL A 120 -4.05 -10.36 -14.21
CA VAL A 120 -2.70 -9.77 -14.49
C VAL A 120 -1.89 -10.61 -15.49
N ASP A 121 -2.52 -11.54 -16.21
CA ASP A 121 -1.90 -12.40 -17.23
C ASP A 121 -0.69 -13.21 -16.69
N LEU A 122 -0.82 -13.72 -15.48
CA LEU A 122 0.20 -14.55 -14.82
C LEU A 122 -0.28 -15.97 -14.51
N ALA A 123 -1.43 -16.39 -14.99
CA ALA A 123 -2.02 -17.70 -14.69
C ALA A 123 -1.09 -18.86 -15.06
N GLU A 124 -0.50 -18.84 -16.26
CA GLU A 124 0.45 -19.86 -16.72
C GLU A 124 1.79 -19.85 -15.95
N LYS A 125 2.13 -18.71 -15.36
CA LYS A 125 3.39 -18.50 -14.62
C LYS A 125 3.23 -18.69 -13.11
N ARG A 126 2.07 -19.15 -12.65
CA ARG A 126 1.75 -19.27 -11.22
C ARG A 126 2.75 -20.09 -10.41
N ASN A 127 3.37 -21.10 -11.03
CA ASN A 127 4.33 -22.01 -10.41
C ASN A 127 5.80 -21.57 -10.59
N LEU A 128 6.06 -20.44 -11.27
CA LEU A 128 7.41 -19.92 -11.40
C LEU A 128 7.81 -19.13 -10.16
N LYS A 129 9.09 -19.25 -9.78
CA LYS A 129 9.64 -18.51 -8.64
C LYS A 129 9.66 -17.01 -8.93
N ILE A 130 9.27 -16.21 -7.94
CA ILE A 130 9.16 -14.75 -8.06
C ILE A 130 10.49 -14.09 -8.45
N LYS A 131 11.63 -14.68 -8.06
CA LYS A 131 12.94 -14.17 -8.47
C LYS A 131 13.15 -14.13 -9.98
N THR A 132 12.44 -14.99 -10.73
CA THR A 132 12.52 -15.04 -12.20
C THR A 132 11.61 -14.03 -12.90
N PHE A 133 10.76 -13.32 -12.16
CA PHE A 133 9.81 -12.37 -12.71
C PHE A 133 10.50 -11.08 -13.18
N SER A 134 10.07 -10.57 -14.34
CA SER A 134 10.42 -9.22 -14.78
C SER A 134 9.83 -8.15 -13.85
N GLY A 135 10.30 -6.89 -13.99
CA GLY A 135 9.77 -5.77 -13.20
C GLY A 135 8.25 -5.63 -13.32
N GLY A 136 7.71 -5.67 -14.54
CA GLY A 136 6.26 -5.58 -14.78
C GLY A 136 5.47 -6.73 -14.16
N MET A 137 5.96 -7.96 -14.25
CA MET A 137 5.33 -9.13 -13.61
C MET A 137 5.31 -9.00 -12.08
N LYS A 138 6.37 -8.42 -11.49
CA LYS A 138 6.42 -8.16 -10.04
C LYS A 138 5.40 -7.10 -9.62
N ILE A 139 5.17 -6.08 -10.45
CA ILE A 139 4.14 -5.05 -10.21
C ILE A 139 2.74 -5.66 -10.30
N GLY A 140 2.44 -6.43 -11.35
CA GLY A 140 1.15 -7.13 -11.50
C GLY A 140 0.80 -7.97 -10.27
N ARG A 141 1.76 -8.77 -9.78
CA ARG A 141 1.58 -9.53 -8.55
C ARG A 141 1.37 -8.65 -7.31
N ALA A 142 2.02 -7.51 -7.22
CA ALA A 142 1.85 -6.61 -6.09
C ALA A 142 0.44 -6.02 -6.03
N SER A 143 -0.16 -5.72 -7.20
CA SER A 143 -1.58 -5.31 -7.31
C SER A 143 -2.55 -6.39 -6.84
N CYS A 144 -2.17 -7.67 -6.90
CA CYS A 144 -2.95 -8.78 -6.38
C CYS A 144 -2.95 -8.90 -4.84
N ARG A 145 -2.16 -8.09 -4.14
CA ARG A 145 -2.04 -8.15 -2.68
C ARG A 145 -3.18 -7.43 -1.94
N GLU A 146 -3.91 -6.58 -2.62
CA GLU A 146 -5.07 -5.85 -2.13
C GLU A 146 -6.32 -6.70 -2.31
#